data_f46a9a2fae3b257c69aa8b0e3841fd05
#
_entry.id   f46a9a2fae3b257c69aa8b0e3841fd05
#
_cell.length_a   1.000
_cell.length_b   1.000
_cell.length_c   1.000
_cell.angle_alpha   90.00
_cell.angle_beta   90.00
_cell.angle_gamma   90.00
#
_symmetry.space_group_name_H-M   'P 1'
#
loop_
_entity.id
_entity.type
_entity.pdbx_description
1 polymer ?
#
loop_
_entity_poly.entity_id
_entity_poly.type
_entity_poly.pdbx_seq_one_letter_code
_entity_poly.pdbx_strand_id
1 'polypeptide(L)'
;MAVVKMRDVAAHAGVSVSTVSKILSGSAASSQIPMHTIERVRLSASQLGYIPNAVARSLRTQRTREIGVVLGMETYPEPAALTLDGAFLLGLINAAAICHLPGVVVYPREENSVIADVSRYLDGRIDGLLVRSSTPHQEEQLLRLLANSPLPVVAIWTQDVPATVGYVDVDHFAGASQAIQYLLELGHRRIAYVEPAPMFEHPHFLARYQGYQQALIDEQIQPRPEWHVVGIEREKMRALLRLPEPITAIFTPNDIAAGEVATILQSMHLHIPADVSLVGFDDIVNAHLIAGGLTTVHQPIQQISVQAMRNLTALIAGAPVAESRTVLATSLAIRNSCAPPPVQ
;
A
#
# COMPACT_ATOMS: atom_id res chain seq x y z
N MET A 1 -3.11 35.18 26.86
CA MET A 1 -1.71 34.96 27.26
C MET A 1 -0.81 35.38 26.13
N ALA A 2 0.29 36.10 26.37
CA ALA A 2 1.25 36.44 25.33
C ALA A 2 1.98 35.19 24.85
N VAL A 3 2.08 34.99 23.53
CA VAL A 3 2.80 33.86 22.94
C VAL A 3 4.29 34.02 23.22
N VAL A 4 4.87 33.06 23.93
CA VAL A 4 6.30 33.02 24.22
C VAL A 4 7.10 32.91 22.93
N LYS A 5 8.09 33.75 22.74
CA LYS A 5 8.92 33.79 21.53
C LYS A 5 10.32 33.22 21.81
N MET A 6 11.02 32.82 20.76
CA MET A 6 12.37 32.26 20.85
C MET A 6 13.35 33.23 21.58
N ARG A 7 13.16 34.55 21.46
CA ARG A 7 13.94 35.58 22.18
C ARG A 7 13.75 35.53 23.69
N ASP A 8 12.58 35.13 24.17
CA ASP A 8 12.28 35.05 25.58
C ASP A 8 13.00 33.85 26.20
N VAL A 9 13.07 32.74 25.48
CA VAL A 9 13.88 31.56 25.83
C VAL A 9 15.38 31.93 25.86
N ALA A 10 15.85 32.69 24.86
CA ALA A 10 17.23 33.12 24.77
C ALA A 10 17.64 34.00 25.98
N ALA A 11 16.78 34.96 26.35
CA ALA A 11 16.97 35.82 27.51
C ALA A 11 17.00 35.00 28.82
N HIS A 12 16.04 34.07 29.00
CA HIS A 12 15.95 33.23 30.21
C HIS A 12 17.13 32.24 30.31
N ALA A 13 17.60 31.68 29.20
CA ALA A 13 18.74 30.76 29.17
C ALA A 13 20.11 31.46 29.13
N GLY A 14 20.18 32.79 29.01
CA GLY A 14 21.43 33.56 28.94
C GLY A 14 22.27 33.21 27.70
N VAL A 15 21.64 33.01 26.55
CA VAL A 15 22.31 32.68 25.28
C VAL A 15 21.73 33.51 24.13
N SER A 16 22.39 33.46 22.96
CA SER A 16 21.84 34.11 21.76
C SER A 16 20.64 33.38 21.21
N VAL A 17 19.74 34.12 20.50
CA VAL A 17 18.60 33.52 19.78
C VAL A 17 19.07 32.48 18.75
N SER A 18 20.22 32.69 18.10
CA SER A 18 20.81 31.74 17.18
C SER A 18 21.23 30.43 17.87
N THR A 19 21.75 30.51 19.11
CA THR A 19 22.08 29.32 19.92
C THR A 19 20.82 28.55 20.29
N VAL A 20 19.76 29.23 20.76
CA VAL A 20 18.46 28.59 21.01
C VAL A 20 17.92 27.90 19.76
N SER A 21 17.95 28.59 18.60
CA SER A 21 17.51 28.05 17.34
C SER A 21 18.26 26.77 16.93
N LYS A 22 19.59 26.73 17.05
CA LYS A 22 20.42 25.57 16.76
C LYS A 22 20.08 24.37 17.66
N ILE A 23 19.91 24.63 18.96
CA ILE A 23 19.61 23.59 19.97
C ILE A 23 18.20 23.01 19.74
N LEU A 24 17.19 23.88 19.62
CA LEU A 24 15.78 23.43 19.50
C LEU A 24 15.45 22.87 18.13
N SER A 25 16.24 23.20 17.09
CA SER A 25 16.07 22.59 15.76
C SER A 25 16.74 21.23 15.57
N GLY A 26 17.58 20.80 16.52
CA GLY A 26 18.33 19.55 16.42
C GLY A 26 19.38 19.54 15.29
N SER A 27 19.86 20.71 14.86
CA SER A 27 20.84 20.81 13.77
C SER A 27 22.18 20.18 14.17
N ALA A 28 22.93 19.60 13.18
CA ALA A 28 24.29 19.07 13.42
C ALA A 28 25.24 20.09 14.07
N ALA A 29 24.98 21.39 13.86
CA ALA A 29 25.73 22.47 14.56
C ALA A 29 25.47 22.54 16.09
N SER A 30 24.48 21.79 16.61
CA SER A 30 24.28 21.67 18.06
C SER A 30 25.32 20.77 18.73
N SER A 31 26.00 19.87 17.98
CA SER A 31 27.05 19.00 18.50
C SER A 31 28.30 19.76 18.99
N GLN A 32 28.48 21.02 18.57
CA GLN A 32 29.56 21.89 19.00
C GLN A 32 29.19 22.73 20.25
N ILE A 33 27.95 22.62 20.75
CA ILE A 33 27.48 23.36 21.90
C ILE A 33 27.64 22.50 23.16
N PRO A 34 28.22 23.03 24.25
CA PRO A 34 28.37 22.24 25.46
C PRO A 34 27.05 21.70 26.00
N MET A 35 27.05 20.46 26.51
CA MET A 35 25.85 19.75 26.94
C MET A 35 25.06 20.54 28.00
N HIS A 36 25.73 21.14 28.97
CA HIS A 36 25.10 21.97 30.00
C HIS A 36 24.33 23.17 29.41
N THR A 37 24.78 23.71 28.26
CA THR A 37 24.08 24.79 27.57
C THR A 37 22.84 24.27 26.86
N ILE A 38 22.93 23.08 26.26
CA ILE A 38 21.77 22.41 25.61
C ILE A 38 20.68 22.12 26.63
N GLU A 39 21.04 21.56 27.79
CA GLU A 39 20.11 21.26 28.88
C GLU A 39 19.45 22.51 29.41
N ARG A 40 20.23 23.58 29.67
CA ARG A 40 19.74 24.87 30.17
C ARG A 40 18.71 25.47 29.19
N VAL A 41 18.97 25.44 27.89
CA VAL A 41 18.04 25.98 26.88
C VAL A 41 16.76 25.13 26.82
N ARG A 42 16.87 23.81 26.88
CA ARG A 42 15.70 22.91 26.89
C ARG A 42 14.85 23.12 28.14
N LEU A 43 15.48 23.26 29.31
CA LEU A 43 14.80 23.55 30.57
C LEU A 43 14.09 24.90 30.51
N SER A 44 14.77 25.94 30.00
CA SER A 44 14.19 27.28 29.85
C SER A 44 12.98 27.27 28.90
N ALA A 45 13.07 26.56 27.77
CA ALA A 45 11.96 26.43 26.85
C ALA A 45 10.75 25.72 27.50
N SER A 46 10.99 24.64 28.25
CA SER A 46 9.96 23.92 28.99
C SER A 46 9.30 24.78 30.07
N GLN A 47 10.09 25.48 30.88
CA GLN A 47 9.59 26.36 31.97
C GLN A 47 8.73 27.52 31.47
N LEU A 48 9.10 28.08 30.30
CA LEU A 48 8.35 29.17 29.67
C LEU A 48 7.16 28.65 28.84
N GLY A 49 7.00 27.33 28.64
CA GLY A 49 5.99 26.76 27.77
C GLY A 49 6.23 27.12 26.29
N TYR A 50 7.50 27.32 25.89
CA TYR A 50 7.82 27.64 24.50
C TYR A 50 7.64 26.41 23.59
N ILE A 51 6.79 26.57 22.58
CA ILE A 51 6.60 25.56 21.51
C ILE A 51 7.24 26.11 20.24
N PRO A 52 8.21 25.39 19.64
CA PRO A 52 8.81 25.77 18.37
C PRO A 52 7.74 25.90 17.26
N ASN A 53 7.70 27.06 16.61
CA ASN A 53 6.76 27.30 15.52
C ASN A 53 7.20 26.55 14.25
N ALA A 54 6.41 25.55 13.84
CA ALA A 54 6.69 24.72 12.66
C ALA A 54 6.70 25.56 11.37
N VAL A 55 5.78 26.51 11.22
CA VAL A 55 5.70 27.39 10.05
C VAL A 55 6.94 28.26 9.91
N ALA A 56 7.38 28.90 11.03
CA ALA A 56 8.60 29.70 11.01
C ALA A 56 9.85 28.86 10.71
N ARG A 57 9.86 27.61 11.14
CA ARG A 57 10.91 26.65 10.82
C ARG A 57 10.90 26.28 9.34
N SER A 58 9.74 25.92 8.78
CA SER A 58 9.61 25.52 7.37
C SER A 58 10.01 26.65 6.42
N LEU A 59 9.60 27.87 6.70
CA LEU A 59 10.02 29.06 5.93
C LEU A 59 11.55 29.25 5.91
N ARG A 60 12.23 28.98 7.03
CA ARG A 60 13.69 29.13 7.13
C ARG A 60 14.44 27.96 6.48
N THR A 61 13.94 26.75 6.61
CA THR A 61 14.61 25.52 6.13
C THR A 61 14.16 25.13 4.74
N GLN A 62 13.10 25.73 4.21
CA GLN A 62 12.38 25.33 3.00
C GLN A 62 11.97 23.85 3.04
N ARG A 63 11.69 23.33 4.25
CA ARG A 63 11.28 21.96 4.51
C ARG A 63 10.18 21.96 5.57
N THR A 64 9.07 21.30 5.27
CA THR A 64 7.96 21.11 6.21
C THR A 64 8.20 19.91 7.10
N ARG A 65 8.87 18.90 6.56
CA ARG A 65 9.05 17.56 7.09
C ARG A 65 7.75 16.76 7.13
N GLU A 66 6.74 17.20 6.39
CA GLU A 66 5.48 16.51 6.24
C GLU A 66 5.42 15.80 4.89
N ILE A 67 4.84 14.61 4.87
CA ILE A 67 4.65 13.77 3.70
C ILE A 67 3.18 13.74 3.33
N GLY A 68 2.88 13.96 2.07
CA GLY A 68 1.54 13.78 1.53
C GLY A 68 1.28 12.33 1.16
N VAL A 69 0.03 11.90 1.30
CA VAL A 69 -0.45 10.60 0.83
C VAL A 69 -1.74 10.80 0.07
N VAL A 70 -1.78 10.39 -1.17
CA VAL A 70 -3.01 10.28 -1.97
C VAL A 70 -3.45 8.82 -1.91
N LEU A 71 -4.65 8.59 -1.38
CA LEU A 71 -5.31 7.29 -1.43
C LEU A 71 -6.49 7.41 -2.40
N GLY A 72 -6.50 6.60 -3.43
CA GLY A 72 -7.66 6.45 -4.30
C GLY A 72 -8.70 5.62 -3.55
N MET A 73 -9.66 6.31 -2.97
CA MET A 73 -10.82 5.61 -2.39
C MET A 73 -11.76 5.27 -3.55
N GLU A 74 -11.63 4.06 -4.09
CA GLU A 74 -12.67 3.53 -4.95
C GLU A 74 -13.92 3.25 -4.15
N THR A 75 -15.06 3.42 -4.81
CA THR A 75 -16.38 3.02 -4.36
C THR A 75 -16.51 1.50 -4.26
N TYR A 76 -15.68 0.87 -3.43
CA TYR A 76 -16.02 -0.44 -2.91
C TYR A 76 -17.12 -0.25 -1.87
N PRO A 77 -18.17 -1.09 -1.87
CA PRO A 77 -19.12 -1.06 -0.76
C PRO A 77 -18.34 -1.17 0.55
N GLU A 78 -18.54 -0.16 1.43
CA GLU A 78 -17.96 -0.17 2.78
C GLU A 78 -18.15 -1.55 3.42
N PRO A 79 -17.20 -2.11 4.03
CA PRO A 79 -15.94 -1.82 4.69
C PRO A 79 -14.69 -2.38 4.01
N ALA A 80 -14.80 -2.92 2.80
CA ALA A 80 -13.74 -3.67 2.15
C ALA A 80 -12.57 -2.77 1.67
N ALA A 81 -12.86 -1.56 1.20
CA ALA A 81 -11.85 -0.58 0.80
C ALA A 81 -10.94 -0.15 1.95
N LEU A 82 -11.42 -0.26 3.20
CA LEU A 82 -10.65 0.11 4.39
C LEU A 82 -9.59 -0.92 4.78
N THR A 83 -9.64 -2.16 4.30
CA THR A 83 -8.78 -3.23 4.82
C THR A 83 -7.34 -3.10 4.35
N LEU A 84 -7.08 -3.01 3.04
CA LEU A 84 -5.72 -2.89 2.50
C LEU A 84 -5.19 -1.45 2.67
N ASP A 85 -5.99 -0.45 2.29
CA ASP A 85 -5.62 0.96 2.40
C ASP A 85 -5.51 1.42 3.85
N GLY A 86 -6.38 0.94 4.73
CA GLY A 86 -6.30 1.20 6.16
C GLY A 86 -5.05 0.59 6.78
N ALA A 87 -4.70 -0.64 6.44
CA ALA A 87 -3.47 -1.30 6.90
C ALA A 87 -2.22 -0.56 6.38
N PHE A 88 -2.24 -0.13 5.11
CA PHE A 88 -1.18 0.67 4.52
C PHE A 88 -1.01 2.02 5.23
N LEU A 89 -2.10 2.75 5.46
CA LEU A 89 -2.07 4.04 6.16
C LEU A 89 -1.54 3.90 7.59
N LEU A 90 -1.98 2.88 8.34
CA LEU A 90 -1.43 2.59 9.66
C LEU A 90 0.06 2.25 9.59
N GLY A 91 0.47 1.48 8.58
CA GLY A 91 1.88 1.20 8.31
C GLY A 91 2.68 2.46 8.04
N LEU A 92 2.13 3.42 7.29
CA LEU A 92 2.77 4.71 7.02
C LEU A 92 2.91 5.58 8.27
N ILE A 93 1.91 5.61 9.16
CA ILE A 93 1.99 6.33 10.43
C ILE A 93 3.15 5.78 11.27
N ASN A 94 3.27 4.45 11.36
CA ASN A 94 4.38 3.81 12.05
C ASN A 94 5.73 4.10 11.38
N ALA A 95 5.79 4.03 10.04
CA ALA A 95 6.98 4.34 9.28
C ALA A 95 7.42 5.81 9.43
N ALA A 96 6.47 6.75 9.50
CA ALA A 96 6.75 8.16 9.76
C ALA A 96 7.44 8.35 11.12
N ALA A 97 6.98 7.64 12.16
CA ALA A 97 7.63 7.67 13.47
C ALA A 97 9.08 7.13 13.41
N ILE A 98 9.31 6.02 12.68
CA ILE A 98 10.64 5.45 12.47
C ILE A 98 11.57 6.43 11.72
N CYS A 99 11.03 7.14 10.71
CA CYS A 99 11.77 8.13 9.93
C CYS A 99 11.86 9.52 10.59
N HIS A 100 11.38 9.66 11.83
CA HIS A 100 11.35 10.92 12.58
C HIS A 100 10.64 12.07 11.84
N LEU A 101 9.59 11.76 11.08
CA LEU A 101 8.74 12.73 10.40
C LEU A 101 7.62 13.19 11.34
N PRO A 102 7.27 14.49 11.37
CA PRO A 102 6.26 15.01 12.29
C PRO A 102 4.82 14.68 11.89
N GLY A 103 4.56 14.38 10.60
CA GLY A 103 3.20 14.13 10.16
C GLY A 103 3.09 13.51 8.77
N VAL A 104 1.93 12.89 8.56
CA VAL A 104 1.45 12.42 7.26
C VAL A 104 0.15 13.14 6.96
N VAL A 105 0.11 13.85 5.84
CA VAL A 105 -1.08 14.57 5.36
C VAL A 105 -1.80 13.70 4.35
N VAL A 106 -3.01 13.27 4.68
CA VAL A 106 -3.83 12.48 3.75
C VAL A 106 -4.65 13.43 2.89
N TYR A 107 -4.50 13.32 1.59
CA TYR A 107 -5.28 14.05 0.61
C TYR A 107 -6.39 13.16 0.07
N PRO A 108 -7.66 13.51 0.31
CA PRO A 108 -8.75 12.86 -0.41
C PRO A 108 -8.64 13.21 -1.89
N ARG A 109 -8.92 12.25 -2.74
CA ARG A 109 -8.97 12.48 -4.18
C ARG A 109 -10.35 13.01 -4.55
N GLU A 110 -10.39 14.04 -5.38
CA GLU A 110 -11.63 14.52 -5.98
C GLU A 110 -11.83 13.83 -7.33
N GLU A 111 -12.96 13.15 -7.52
CA GLU A 111 -13.24 12.30 -8.70
C GLU A 111 -13.16 13.03 -10.05
N ASN A 112 -13.17 14.37 -10.06
CA ASN A 112 -13.42 15.14 -11.28
C ASN A 112 -12.29 16.05 -11.78
N SER A 113 -11.14 16.14 -11.11
CA SER A 113 -10.08 17.06 -11.58
C SER A 113 -8.67 16.72 -11.09
N VAL A 114 -7.96 15.91 -11.84
CA VAL A 114 -6.52 15.61 -11.60
C VAL A 114 -5.66 16.89 -11.55
N ILE A 115 -6.00 17.92 -12.33
CA ILE A 115 -5.25 19.21 -12.38
C ILE A 115 -5.45 20.01 -11.08
N ALA A 116 -6.67 20.04 -10.53
CA ALA A 116 -6.93 20.71 -9.25
C ALA A 116 -6.17 20.03 -8.11
N ASP A 117 -6.11 18.70 -8.11
CA ASP A 117 -5.36 17.91 -7.15
C ASP A 117 -3.87 18.23 -7.17
N VAL A 118 -3.24 18.29 -8.36
CA VAL A 118 -1.80 18.62 -8.49
C VAL A 118 -1.47 19.96 -7.84
N SER A 119 -2.30 20.99 -8.03
CA SER A 119 -2.09 22.31 -7.42
C SER A 119 -2.09 22.24 -5.89
N ARG A 120 -2.91 21.37 -5.28
CA ARG A 120 -2.97 21.15 -3.83
C ARG A 120 -1.72 20.46 -3.30
N TYR A 121 -1.12 19.55 -4.08
CA TYR A 121 0.10 18.86 -3.69
C TYR A 121 1.35 19.73 -3.81
N LEU A 122 1.33 20.72 -4.70
CA LEU A 122 2.45 21.63 -4.97
C LEU A 122 2.40 22.95 -4.17
N ASP A 123 1.49 23.10 -3.23
CA ASP A 123 1.31 24.34 -2.44
C ASP A 123 2.38 24.56 -1.34
N GLY A 124 3.36 23.68 -1.23
CA GLY A 124 4.48 23.79 -0.30
C GLY A 124 4.20 23.30 1.12
N ARG A 125 3.09 22.60 1.38
CA ARG A 125 2.78 22.00 2.69
C ARG A 125 3.50 20.68 2.93
N ILE A 126 3.93 19.98 1.89
CA ILE A 126 4.60 18.68 1.97
C ILE A 126 5.94 18.72 1.25
N ASP A 127 6.86 17.89 1.69
CA ASP A 127 8.19 17.73 1.09
C ASP A 127 8.25 16.61 0.04
N GLY A 128 7.24 15.74 0.02
CA GLY A 128 7.12 14.65 -0.93
C GLY A 128 5.76 13.98 -0.87
N LEU A 129 5.43 13.16 -1.86
CA LEU A 129 4.10 12.57 -2.04
C LEU A 129 4.19 11.07 -2.27
N LEU A 130 3.38 10.31 -1.53
CA LEU A 130 3.05 8.92 -1.83
C LEU A 130 1.74 8.88 -2.60
N VAL A 131 1.70 8.18 -3.72
CA VAL A 131 0.50 8.06 -4.57
C VAL A 131 0.09 6.61 -4.64
N ARG A 132 -1.10 6.32 -4.15
CA ARG A 132 -1.82 5.09 -4.39
C ARG A 132 -3.15 5.44 -5.03
N SER A 133 -3.32 5.08 -6.27
CA SER A 133 -4.56 5.33 -7.00
C SER A 133 -5.28 4.03 -7.29
N SER A 134 -6.59 4.12 -7.39
CA SER A 134 -7.45 3.00 -7.66
C SER A 134 -7.86 2.87 -9.13
N THR A 135 -7.70 3.94 -9.91
CA THR A 135 -8.04 3.92 -11.34
C THR A 135 -6.80 4.14 -12.20
N PRO A 136 -6.43 3.18 -13.08
CA PRO A 136 -5.17 3.23 -13.82
C PRO A 136 -5.01 4.49 -14.66
N HIS A 137 -6.05 4.88 -15.39
CA HIS A 137 -5.99 6.05 -16.28
C HIS A 137 -5.76 7.38 -15.53
N GLN A 138 -6.43 7.56 -14.41
CA GLN A 138 -6.27 8.78 -13.61
C GLN A 138 -4.94 8.77 -12.85
N GLU A 139 -4.46 7.59 -12.42
CA GLU A 139 -3.15 7.44 -11.80
C GLU A 139 -2.04 7.80 -12.78
N GLU A 140 -2.08 7.26 -13.98
CA GLU A 140 -1.12 7.57 -15.04
C GLU A 140 -1.07 9.08 -15.32
N GLN A 141 -2.24 9.72 -15.48
CA GLN A 141 -2.30 11.15 -15.71
C GLN A 141 -1.72 11.96 -14.53
N LEU A 142 -2.06 11.61 -13.31
CA LEU A 142 -1.53 12.25 -12.10
C LEU A 142 -0.02 12.09 -12.01
N LEU A 143 0.50 10.88 -12.18
CA LEU A 143 1.93 10.60 -12.12
C LEU A 143 2.70 11.31 -13.24
N ARG A 144 2.16 11.40 -14.44
CA ARG A 144 2.76 12.17 -15.56
C ARG A 144 2.85 13.66 -15.24
N LEU A 145 1.82 14.25 -14.63
CA LEU A 145 1.84 15.66 -14.23
C LEU A 145 2.86 15.91 -13.11
N LEU A 146 2.88 15.04 -12.10
CA LEU A 146 3.80 15.12 -10.98
C LEU A 146 5.27 14.84 -11.37
N ALA A 147 5.50 14.01 -12.39
CA ALA A 147 6.83 13.70 -12.90
C ALA A 147 7.59 14.93 -13.43
N ASN A 148 6.86 15.98 -13.84
CA ASN A 148 7.43 17.24 -14.31
C ASN A 148 7.50 18.32 -13.20
N SER A 149 7.15 17.96 -11.96
CA SER A 149 7.20 18.85 -10.81
C SER A 149 8.49 18.65 -9.99
N PRO A 150 8.89 19.61 -9.16
CA PRO A 150 10.03 19.44 -8.25
C PRO A 150 9.71 18.57 -7.03
N LEU A 151 8.46 18.15 -6.85
CA LEU A 151 8.03 17.35 -5.70
C LEU A 151 8.46 15.89 -5.87
N PRO A 152 9.24 15.31 -4.96
CA PRO A 152 9.55 13.87 -4.96
C PRO A 152 8.28 13.04 -4.82
N VAL A 153 8.14 12.00 -5.65
CA VAL A 153 6.96 11.13 -5.70
C VAL A 153 7.37 9.67 -5.70
N VAL A 154 6.64 8.86 -4.91
CA VAL A 154 6.71 7.40 -4.94
C VAL A 154 5.30 6.85 -5.12
N ALA A 155 5.12 6.03 -6.16
CA ALA A 155 3.89 5.31 -6.43
C ALA A 155 3.84 3.98 -5.66
N ILE A 156 2.64 3.52 -5.31
CA ILE A 156 2.43 2.30 -4.54
C ILE A 156 1.56 1.34 -5.34
N TRP A 157 1.98 0.07 -5.41
CA TRP A 157 1.32 -1.01 -6.14
C TRP A 157 1.25 -0.78 -7.65
N THR A 158 2.22 -0.07 -8.21
CA THR A 158 2.38 0.07 -9.66
C THR A 158 3.86 0.25 -10.02
N GLN A 159 4.27 -0.35 -11.13
CA GLN A 159 5.60 -0.22 -11.70
C GLN A 159 5.56 0.61 -13.00
N ASP A 160 4.37 0.84 -13.54
CA ASP A 160 4.17 1.67 -14.73
C ASP A 160 4.16 3.15 -14.35
N VAL A 161 5.38 3.67 -14.16
CA VAL A 161 5.60 5.04 -13.71
C VAL A 161 6.65 5.75 -14.56
N PRO A 162 6.56 7.10 -14.68
CA PRO A 162 7.58 7.90 -15.34
C PRO A 162 8.98 7.70 -14.73
N ALA A 163 10.02 7.95 -15.53
CA ALA A 163 11.42 7.75 -15.12
C ALA A 163 11.84 8.56 -13.88
N THR A 164 11.15 9.65 -13.57
CA THR A 164 11.41 10.54 -12.43
C THR A 164 10.63 10.16 -11.17
N VAL A 165 9.79 9.11 -11.22
CA VAL A 165 8.94 8.65 -10.12
C VAL A 165 9.51 7.35 -9.56
N GLY A 166 9.65 7.26 -8.22
CA GLY A 166 9.94 6.03 -7.52
C GLY A 166 8.70 5.15 -7.37
N TYR A 167 8.89 3.89 -7.01
CA TYR A 167 7.75 3.02 -6.69
C TYR A 167 8.09 1.98 -5.62
N VAL A 168 7.04 1.48 -4.97
CA VAL A 168 7.09 0.25 -4.17
C VAL A 168 5.92 -0.62 -4.57
N ASP A 169 6.23 -1.84 -4.96
CA ASP A 169 5.26 -2.82 -5.42
C ASP A 169 5.62 -4.21 -4.89
N VAL A 170 4.80 -5.21 -5.18
CA VAL A 170 5.08 -6.62 -4.95
C VAL A 170 5.14 -7.39 -6.25
N ASP A 171 5.76 -8.58 -6.23
CA ASP A 171 5.74 -9.47 -7.38
C ASP A 171 4.39 -10.19 -7.46
N HIS A 172 3.45 -9.58 -8.17
CA HIS A 172 2.09 -10.12 -8.37
C HIS A 172 2.07 -11.39 -9.19
N PHE A 173 2.96 -11.48 -10.19
CA PHE A 173 3.07 -12.66 -11.04
C PHE A 173 3.59 -13.87 -10.24
N ALA A 174 4.71 -13.70 -9.54
CA ALA A 174 5.29 -14.78 -8.74
C ALA A 174 4.35 -15.21 -7.61
N GLY A 175 3.65 -14.26 -6.95
CA GLY A 175 2.66 -14.57 -5.91
C GLY A 175 1.51 -15.42 -6.42
N ALA A 176 0.95 -15.08 -7.58
CA ALA A 176 -0.12 -15.86 -8.20
C ALA A 176 0.38 -17.23 -8.65
N SER A 177 1.58 -17.29 -9.25
CA SER A 177 2.20 -18.57 -9.65
C SER A 177 2.38 -19.48 -8.44
N GLN A 178 2.86 -18.96 -7.30
CA GLN A 178 3.02 -19.72 -6.04
C GLN A 178 1.68 -20.27 -5.53
N ALA A 179 0.61 -19.48 -5.60
CA ALA A 179 -0.73 -19.90 -5.19
C ALA A 179 -1.25 -21.08 -6.04
N ILE A 180 -1.03 -21.02 -7.35
CA ILE A 180 -1.44 -22.07 -8.27
C ILE A 180 -0.56 -23.33 -8.12
N GLN A 181 0.75 -23.17 -7.96
CA GLN A 181 1.66 -24.29 -7.68
C GLN A 181 1.22 -25.07 -6.44
N TYR A 182 0.85 -24.38 -5.37
CA TYR A 182 0.32 -25.01 -4.17
C TYR A 182 -0.96 -25.84 -4.45
N LEU A 183 -1.90 -25.32 -5.23
CA LEU A 183 -3.09 -26.10 -5.63
C LEU A 183 -2.72 -27.33 -6.49
N LEU A 184 -1.75 -27.17 -7.39
CA LEU A 184 -1.23 -28.25 -8.23
C LEU A 184 -0.53 -29.35 -7.42
N GLU A 185 0.22 -28.96 -6.38
CA GLU A 185 0.85 -29.89 -5.40
C GLU A 185 -0.20 -30.67 -4.60
N LEU A 186 -1.36 -30.07 -4.29
CA LEU A 186 -2.49 -30.76 -3.67
C LEU A 186 -3.19 -31.74 -4.62
N GLY A 187 -2.86 -31.74 -5.92
CA GLY A 187 -3.42 -32.59 -6.94
C GLY A 187 -4.53 -31.98 -7.80
N HIS A 188 -4.84 -30.69 -7.61
CA HIS A 188 -5.79 -30.00 -8.48
C HIS A 188 -5.23 -29.85 -9.90
N ARG A 189 -6.08 -30.08 -10.90
CA ARG A 189 -5.75 -29.91 -12.32
C ARG A 189 -6.79 -29.06 -13.07
N ARG A 190 -7.91 -28.76 -12.43
CA ARG A 190 -9.03 -27.98 -12.94
C ARG A 190 -9.28 -26.82 -11.98
N ILE A 191 -8.59 -25.71 -12.22
CA ILE A 191 -8.56 -24.53 -11.36
C ILE A 191 -9.16 -23.38 -12.15
N ALA A 192 -10.19 -22.73 -11.63
CA ALA A 192 -10.78 -21.54 -12.25
C ALA A 192 -10.18 -20.26 -11.70
N TYR A 193 -10.07 -19.23 -12.54
CA TYR A 193 -9.82 -17.84 -12.15
C TYR A 193 -11.14 -17.09 -12.18
N VAL A 194 -11.55 -16.53 -11.04
CA VAL A 194 -12.84 -15.86 -10.89
C VAL A 194 -12.64 -14.44 -10.38
N GLU A 195 -13.07 -13.46 -11.16
CA GLU A 195 -12.99 -12.04 -10.82
C GLU A 195 -14.37 -11.36 -10.79
N PRO A 196 -14.59 -10.33 -9.93
CA PRO A 196 -15.90 -9.71 -9.76
C PRO A 196 -16.34 -8.87 -10.97
N ALA A 197 -15.38 -8.27 -11.68
CA ALA A 197 -15.56 -7.41 -12.86
C ALA A 197 -14.33 -7.54 -13.76
N PRO A 198 -14.31 -7.00 -14.98
CA PRO A 198 -13.09 -6.93 -15.78
C PRO A 198 -12.03 -6.10 -15.05
N MET A 199 -10.92 -6.74 -14.64
CA MET A 199 -9.88 -6.09 -13.81
C MET A 199 -8.54 -5.90 -14.54
N PHE A 200 -8.42 -6.37 -15.78
CA PHE A 200 -7.13 -6.37 -16.51
C PHE A 200 -6.65 -5.00 -16.97
N GLU A 201 -7.47 -3.96 -16.80
CA GLU A 201 -7.00 -2.57 -16.97
C GLU A 201 -5.96 -2.20 -15.89
N HIS A 202 -5.97 -2.90 -14.74
CA HIS A 202 -4.97 -2.74 -13.69
C HIS A 202 -3.81 -3.71 -13.92
N PRO A 203 -2.57 -3.22 -14.13
CA PRO A 203 -1.43 -4.08 -14.43
C PRO A 203 -1.17 -5.18 -13.40
N HIS A 204 -1.44 -4.93 -12.13
CA HIS A 204 -1.25 -5.90 -11.06
C HIS A 204 -2.24 -7.06 -11.13
N PHE A 205 -3.51 -6.84 -11.50
CA PHE A 205 -4.47 -7.94 -11.71
C PHE A 205 -4.16 -8.74 -12.97
N LEU A 206 -3.73 -8.07 -14.04
CA LEU A 206 -3.25 -8.75 -15.23
C LEU A 206 -2.03 -9.63 -14.91
N ALA A 207 -1.08 -9.15 -14.11
CA ALA A 207 0.08 -9.93 -13.69
C ALA A 207 -0.33 -11.15 -12.85
N ARG A 208 -1.33 -11.03 -11.96
CA ARG A 208 -1.87 -12.18 -11.19
C ARG A 208 -2.50 -13.22 -12.13
N TYR A 209 -3.27 -12.78 -13.13
CA TYR A 209 -3.85 -13.68 -14.11
C TYR A 209 -2.79 -14.37 -14.98
N GLN A 210 -1.77 -13.64 -15.40
CA GLN A 210 -0.64 -14.22 -16.15
C GLN A 210 0.13 -15.24 -15.32
N GLY A 211 0.35 -14.98 -14.02
CA GLY A 211 0.96 -15.92 -13.09
C GLY A 211 0.14 -17.21 -12.93
N TYR A 212 -1.19 -17.08 -12.83
CA TYR A 212 -2.11 -18.21 -12.83
C TYR A 212 -1.98 -19.05 -14.12
N GLN A 213 -2.01 -18.40 -15.29
CA GLN A 213 -1.90 -19.10 -16.57
C GLN A 213 -0.56 -19.81 -16.72
N GLN A 214 0.53 -19.12 -16.40
CA GLN A 214 1.88 -19.66 -16.55
C GLN A 214 2.10 -20.89 -15.67
N ALA A 215 1.66 -20.85 -14.41
CA ALA A 215 1.81 -21.99 -13.50
C ALA A 215 1.06 -23.25 -13.99
N LEU A 216 -0.11 -23.08 -14.64
CA LEU A 216 -0.81 -24.20 -15.29
C LEU A 216 -0.03 -24.73 -16.50
N ILE A 217 0.47 -23.84 -17.35
CA ILE A 217 1.23 -24.19 -18.57
C ILE A 217 2.52 -24.94 -18.20
N ASP A 218 3.22 -24.53 -17.16
CA ASP A 218 4.45 -25.17 -16.68
C ASP A 218 4.20 -26.64 -16.27
N GLU A 219 3.00 -26.94 -15.78
CA GLU A 219 2.51 -28.30 -15.47
C GLU A 219 1.78 -28.98 -16.65
N GLN A 220 1.96 -28.47 -17.86
CA GLN A 220 1.38 -28.99 -19.11
C GLN A 220 -0.16 -28.99 -19.12
N ILE A 221 -0.79 -28.13 -18.32
CA ILE A 221 -2.23 -27.92 -18.28
C ILE A 221 -2.55 -26.67 -19.11
N GLN A 222 -3.32 -26.84 -20.20
CA GLN A 222 -3.77 -25.71 -21.00
C GLN A 222 -4.92 -24.99 -20.29
N PRO A 223 -4.78 -23.69 -19.93
CA PRO A 223 -5.89 -22.92 -19.39
C PRO A 223 -7.06 -22.90 -20.38
N ARG A 224 -8.26 -23.24 -19.92
CA ARG A 224 -9.45 -23.26 -20.76
C ARG A 224 -10.19 -21.91 -20.62
N PRO A 225 -10.74 -21.35 -21.71
CA PRO A 225 -11.49 -20.10 -21.65
C PRO A 225 -12.64 -20.13 -20.63
N GLU A 226 -13.32 -21.27 -20.48
CA GLU A 226 -14.40 -21.46 -19.53
C GLU A 226 -13.97 -21.48 -18.05
N TRP A 227 -12.67 -21.56 -17.76
CA TRP A 227 -12.13 -21.44 -16.40
C TRP A 227 -11.87 -19.99 -15.98
N HIS A 228 -11.92 -19.04 -16.91
CA HIS A 228 -11.88 -17.61 -16.59
C HIS A 228 -13.30 -17.05 -16.55
N VAL A 229 -13.73 -16.63 -15.37
CA VAL A 229 -15.08 -16.13 -15.14
C VAL A 229 -15.04 -14.70 -14.62
N VAL A 230 -15.72 -13.84 -15.34
CA VAL A 230 -15.95 -12.44 -14.95
C VAL A 230 -17.36 -12.30 -14.40
N GLY A 231 -17.44 -11.77 -13.17
CA GLY A 231 -18.69 -11.65 -12.41
C GLY A 231 -18.92 -12.82 -11.45
N ILE A 232 -19.11 -12.50 -10.16
CA ILE A 232 -19.32 -13.49 -9.10
C ILE A 232 -20.82 -13.68 -8.89
N GLU A 233 -21.40 -14.54 -9.70
CA GLU A 233 -22.83 -14.81 -9.73
C GLU A 233 -23.09 -16.31 -9.54
N ARG A 234 -24.21 -16.63 -8.86
CA ARG A 234 -24.59 -18.01 -8.57
C ARG A 234 -24.66 -18.90 -9.83
N GLU A 235 -25.19 -18.37 -10.94
CA GLU A 235 -25.32 -19.12 -12.18
C GLU A 235 -23.94 -19.41 -12.81
N LYS A 236 -23.01 -18.46 -12.74
CA LYS A 236 -21.64 -18.67 -13.24
C LYS A 236 -20.88 -19.71 -12.41
N MET A 237 -21.02 -19.65 -11.08
CA MET A 237 -20.44 -20.69 -10.20
C MET A 237 -21.07 -22.06 -10.48
N ARG A 238 -22.39 -22.11 -10.71
CA ARG A 238 -23.05 -23.36 -11.09
C ARG A 238 -22.56 -23.88 -12.43
N ALA A 239 -22.32 -23.02 -13.40
CA ALA A 239 -21.81 -23.42 -14.72
C ALA A 239 -20.42 -24.07 -14.61
N LEU A 240 -19.50 -23.48 -13.83
CA LEU A 240 -18.17 -24.06 -13.57
C LEU A 240 -18.24 -25.48 -12.98
N LEU A 241 -19.18 -25.68 -12.06
CA LEU A 241 -19.35 -26.99 -11.38
C LEU A 241 -20.11 -28.02 -12.22
N ARG A 242 -20.72 -27.60 -13.35
CA ARG A 242 -21.43 -28.46 -14.29
C ARG A 242 -20.69 -28.71 -15.61
N LEU A 243 -19.46 -28.23 -15.72
CA LEU A 243 -18.60 -28.56 -16.84
C LEU A 243 -18.49 -30.11 -16.97
N PRO A 244 -18.26 -30.66 -18.15
CA PRO A 244 -18.01 -32.09 -18.33
C PRO A 244 -16.87 -32.60 -17.42
N GLU A 245 -15.89 -31.76 -17.17
CA GLU A 245 -14.83 -31.92 -16.18
C GLU A 245 -14.92 -30.73 -15.18
N PRO A 246 -15.69 -30.86 -14.07
CA PRO A 246 -15.92 -29.80 -13.14
C PRO A 246 -14.61 -29.27 -12.53
N ILE A 247 -14.56 -27.97 -12.25
CA ILE A 247 -13.43 -27.39 -11.51
C ILE A 247 -13.41 -27.94 -10.09
N THR A 248 -12.22 -28.01 -9.51
CA THR A 248 -12.01 -28.50 -8.13
C THR A 248 -11.40 -27.43 -7.24
N ALA A 249 -10.93 -26.32 -7.81
CA ALA A 249 -10.40 -25.19 -7.07
C ALA A 249 -10.71 -23.88 -7.78
N ILE A 250 -10.76 -22.80 -7.03
CA ILE A 250 -10.94 -21.42 -7.50
C ILE A 250 -9.80 -20.57 -6.95
N PHE A 251 -9.19 -19.79 -7.83
CA PHE A 251 -8.29 -18.68 -7.47
C PHE A 251 -8.96 -17.36 -7.81
N THR A 252 -8.93 -16.42 -6.87
CA THR A 252 -9.50 -15.08 -7.05
C THR A 252 -8.41 -14.02 -7.03
N PRO A 253 -8.62 -12.89 -7.72
CA PRO A 253 -7.62 -11.81 -7.80
C PRO A 253 -7.32 -11.14 -6.46
N ASN A 254 -8.25 -11.21 -5.50
CA ASN A 254 -8.10 -10.67 -4.15
C ASN A 254 -9.01 -11.40 -3.14
N ASP A 255 -8.81 -11.13 -1.85
CA ASP A 255 -9.56 -11.78 -0.77
C ASP A 255 -11.02 -11.31 -0.69
N ILE A 256 -11.33 -10.11 -1.20
CA ILE A 256 -12.71 -9.61 -1.27
C ILE A 256 -13.52 -10.49 -2.22
N ALA A 257 -13.00 -10.70 -3.41
CA ALA A 257 -13.59 -11.61 -4.39
C ALA A 257 -13.70 -13.05 -3.83
N ALA A 258 -12.69 -13.51 -3.07
CA ALA A 258 -12.75 -14.80 -2.39
C ALA A 258 -13.92 -14.88 -1.39
N GLY A 259 -14.16 -13.80 -0.63
CA GLY A 259 -15.28 -13.71 0.31
C GLY A 259 -16.65 -13.77 -0.39
N GLU A 260 -16.78 -13.11 -1.54
CA GLU A 260 -17.99 -13.16 -2.37
C GLU A 260 -18.22 -14.57 -2.94
N VAL A 261 -17.16 -15.17 -3.50
CA VAL A 261 -17.21 -16.57 -3.98
C VAL A 261 -17.62 -17.51 -2.86
N ALA A 262 -17.00 -17.41 -1.67
CA ALA A 262 -17.32 -18.25 -0.52
C ALA A 262 -18.79 -18.10 -0.10
N THR A 263 -19.32 -16.88 -0.09
CA THR A 263 -20.73 -16.60 0.23
C THR A 263 -21.68 -17.26 -0.78
N ILE A 264 -21.35 -17.17 -2.06
CA ILE A 264 -22.18 -17.80 -3.11
C ILE A 264 -22.12 -19.32 -3.01
N LEU A 265 -20.93 -19.92 -2.87
CA LEU A 265 -20.79 -21.38 -2.71
C LEU A 265 -21.57 -21.87 -1.48
N GLN A 266 -21.47 -21.19 -0.35
CA GLN A 266 -22.25 -21.52 0.84
C GLN A 266 -23.76 -21.45 0.58
N SER A 267 -24.23 -20.45 -0.15
CA SER A 267 -25.65 -20.34 -0.54
C SER A 267 -26.14 -21.47 -1.45
N MET A 268 -25.19 -22.18 -2.09
CA MET A 268 -25.43 -23.36 -2.92
C MET A 268 -25.27 -24.67 -2.14
N HIS A 269 -25.06 -24.60 -0.81
CA HIS A 269 -24.76 -25.74 0.09
C HIS A 269 -23.46 -26.49 -0.28
N LEU A 270 -22.49 -25.75 -0.82
CA LEU A 270 -21.16 -26.28 -1.11
C LEU A 270 -20.19 -25.89 0.00
N HIS A 271 -19.31 -26.80 0.34
CA HIS A 271 -18.35 -26.66 1.44
C HIS A 271 -16.96 -26.39 0.89
N ILE A 272 -16.31 -25.37 1.44
CA ILE A 272 -14.91 -25.09 1.22
C ILE A 272 -14.15 -25.66 2.46
N PRO A 273 -13.13 -26.51 2.26
CA PRO A 273 -12.54 -26.96 0.98
C PRO A 273 -13.12 -28.28 0.44
N ALA A 274 -14.12 -28.91 1.09
CA ALA A 274 -14.51 -30.29 0.82
C ALA A 274 -15.02 -30.50 -0.63
N ASP A 275 -15.79 -29.56 -1.17
CA ASP A 275 -16.32 -29.63 -2.54
C ASP A 275 -15.43 -28.84 -3.51
N VAL A 276 -14.92 -27.68 -3.08
CA VAL A 276 -14.09 -26.77 -3.91
C VAL A 276 -13.06 -26.09 -3.02
N SER A 277 -11.80 -26.16 -3.38
CA SER A 277 -10.73 -25.36 -2.76
C SER A 277 -10.79 -23.91 -3.20
N LEU A 278 -10.43 -22.96 -2.31
CA LEU A 278 -10.47 -21.53 -2.58
C LEU A 278 -9.16 -20.87 -2.15
N VAL A 279 -8.56 -20.09 -3.06
CA VAL A 279 -7.36 -19.30 -2.78
C VAL A 279 -7.61 -17.84 -3.16
N GLY A 280 -7.19 -16.93 -2.31
CA GLY A 280 -7.24 -15.49 -2.51
C GLY A 280 -5.88 -14.85 -2.75
N PHE A 281 -5.88 -13.51 -2.69
CA PHE A 281 -4.68 -12.69 -2.75
C PHE A 281 -4.89 -11.46 -1.86
N ASP A 282 -3.87 -10.98 -1.17
CA ASP A 282 -3.71 -9.79 -0.32
C ASP A 282 -3.44 -10.11 1.16
N ASP A 283 -4.05 -11.17 1.71
CA ASP A 283 -4.05 -11.53 3.13
C ASP A 283 -4.60 -10.38 4.02
N ILE A 284 -5.81 -9.92 3.65
CA ILE A 284 -6.50 -8.87 4.42
C ILE A 284 -6.88 -9.37 5.82
N VAL A 285 -7.14 -8.42 6.73
CA VAL A 285 -7.44 -8.72 8.15
C VAL A 285 -8.55 -9.77 8.32
N ASN A 286 -9.55 -9.77 7.44
CA ASN A 286 -10.69 -10.69 7.52
C ASN A 286 -10.46 -12.04 6.80
N ALA A 287 -9.31 -12.25 6.15
CA ALA A 287 -9.03 -13.50 5.44
C ALA A 287 -9.16 -14.75 6.34
N HIS A 288 -8.82 -14.64 7.63
CA HIS A 288 -8.96 -15.73 8.61
C HIS A 288 -10.42 -16.11 8.93
N LEU A 289 -11.41 -15.27 8.57
CA LEU A 289 -12.84 -15.53 8.76
C LEU A 289 -13.48 -16.14 7.50
N ILE A 290 -12.91 -15.91 6.32
CA ILE A 290 -13.43 -16.42 5.05
C ILE A 290 -13.22 -17.94 5.02
N ALA A 291 -14.30 -18.70 4.83
CA ALA A 291 -14.28 -20.17 4.72
C ALA A 291 -13.52 -20.86 5.86
N GLY A 292 -13.57 -20.34 7.07
CA GLY A 292 -12.86 -20.90 8.23
C GLY A 292 -11.34 -20.68 8.22
N GLY A 293 -10.86 -19.78 7.38
CA GLY A 293 -9.47 -19.40 7.18
C GLY A 293 -9.04 -19.56 5.73
N LEU A 294 -8.99 -18.43 4.99
CA LEU A 294 -8.62 -18.38 3.58
C LEU A 294 -7.11 -18.57 3.41
N THR A 295 -6.72 -19.56 2.60
CA THR A 295 -5.38 -19.63 2.01
C THR A 295 -5.27 -18.50 0.99
N THR A 296 -4.25 -17.66 1.12
CA THR A 296 -4.13 -16.45 0.31
C THR A 296 -2.67 -16.03 0.15
N VAL A 297 -2.39 -15.28 -0.90
CA VAL A 297 -1.07 -14.68 -1.09
C VAL A 297 -0.93 -13.46 -0.19
N HIS A 298 0.01 -13.53 0.74
CA HIS A 298 0.31 -12.44 1.67
C HIS A 298 1.13 -11.33 1.00
N GLN A 299 0.61 -10.11 1.03
CA GLN A 299 1.36 -8.90 0.73
C GLN A 299 1.97 -8.33 2.01
N PRO A 300 3.27 -8.05 2.06
CA PRO A 300 3.92 -7.54 3.27
C PRO A 300 3.64 -6.04 3.47
N ILE A 301 2.39 -5.66 3.77
CA ILE A 301 1.90 -4.27 3.80
C ILE A 301 2.75 -3.37 4.72
N GLN A 302 3.16 -3.88 5.88
CA GLN A 302 4.03 -3.15 6.79
C GLN A 302 5.39 -2.83 6.14
N GLN A 303 5.98 -3.79 5.41
CA GLN A 303 7.25 -3.58 4.71
C GLN A 303 7.08 -2.63 3.53
N ILE A 304 5.96 -2.73 2.78
CA ILE A 304 5.61 -1.79 1.71
C ILE A 304 5.57 -0.36 2.28
N SER A 305 4.87 -0.13 3.38
CA SER A 305 4.74 1.19 4.02
C SER A 305 6.10 1.76 4.46
N VAL A 306 6.92 0.94 5.11
CA VAL A 306 8.27 1.33 5.57
C VAL A 306 9.17 1.63 4.38
N GLN A 307 9.13 0.79 3.35
CA GLN A 307 9.95 0.97 2.15
C GLN A 307 9.53 2.20 1.35
N ALA A 308 8.21 2.44 1.21
CA ALA A 308 7.68 3.64 0.58
C ALA A 308 8.17 4.93 1.27
N MET A 309 8.12 4.94 2.60
CA MET A 309 8.60 6.08 3.38
C MET A 309 10.12 6.27 3.25
N ARG A 310 10.89 5.17 3.25
CA ARG A 310 12.36 5.21 3.04
C ARG A 310 12.70 5.72 1.64
N ASN A 311 12.05 5.18 0.61
CA ASN A 311 12.27 5.61 -0.76
C ASN A 311 11.97 7.10 -0.93
N LEU A 312 10.83 7.57 -0.39
CA LEU A 312 10.45 8.96 -0.49
C LEU A 312 11.41 9.88 0.29
N THR A 313 11.81 9.50 1.50
CA THR A 313 12.77 10.30 2.27
C THR A 313 14.15 10.34 1.62
N ALA A 314 14.58 9.27 0.97
CA ALA A 314 15.81 9.24 0.18
C ALA A 314 15.73 10.20 -1.02
N LEU A 315 14.62 10.18 -1.77
CA LEU A 315 14.39 11.12 -2.88
C LEU A 315 14.38 12.58 -2.41
N ILE A 316 13.73 12.86 -1.28
CA ILE A 316 13.73 14.19 -0.65
C ILE A 316 15.16 14.63 -0.27
N ALA A 317 16.02 13.69 0.10
CA ALA A 317 17.43 13.95 0.39
C ALA A 317 18.32 14.05 -0.86
N GLY A 318 17.77 13.82 -2.06
CA GLY A 318 18.47 13.92 -3.35
C GLY A 318 19.06 12.60 -3.84
N ALA A 319 18.64 11.45 -3.32
CA ALA A 319 19.05 10.15 -3.84
C ALA A 319 18.56 9.91 -5.28
N PRO A 320 19.26 9.10 -6.08
CA PRO A 320 18.82 8.75 -7.42
C PRO A 320 17.48 8.01 -7.42
N VAL A 321 16.60 8.31 -8.38
CA VAL A 321 15.27 7.68 -8.49
C VAL A 321 15.36 6.17 -8.67
N ALA A 322 16.39 5.68 -9.36
CA ALA A 322 16.60 4.25 -9.56
C ALA A 322 16.70 3.46 -8.23
N GLU A 323 17.25 4.07 -7.17
CA GLU A 323 17.34 3.49 -5.83
C GLU A 323 16.01 3.50 -5.07
N SER A 324 15.00 4.19 -5.61
CA SER A 324 13.66 4.33 -5.05
C SER A 324 12.61 3.48 -5.78
N ARG A 325 13.06 2.45 -6.52
CA ARG A 325 12.23 1.49 -7.25
C ARG A 325 12.39 0.12 -6.63
N THR A 326 11.37 -0.35 -5.94
CA THR A 326 11.45 -1.58 -5.13
C THR A 326 10.29 -2.49 -5.44
N VAL A 327 10.58 -3.76 -5.69
CA VAL A 327 9.59 -4.85 -5.75
C VAL A 327 9.88 -5.79 -4.59
N LEU A 328 8.88 -6.00 -3.74
CA LEU A 328 8.96 -6.90 -2.59
C LEU A 328 8.40 -8.28 -2.95
N ALA A 329 8.97 -9.32 -2.35
CA ALA A 329 8.44 -10.66 -2.49
C ALA A 329 7.11 -10.81 -1.73
N THR A 330 6.22 -11.62 -2.28
CA THR A 330 5.03 -12.13 -1.60
C THR A 330 5.30 -13.49 -0.98
N SER A 331 4.36 -13.99 -0.17
CA SER A 331 4.42 -15.35 0.37
C SER A 331 3.01 -15.94 0.47
N LEU A 332 2.88 -17.25 0.44
CA LEU A 332 1.59 -17.92 0.59
C LEU A 332 1.27 -18.14 2.07
N ALA A 333 0.15 -17.63 2.54
CA ALA A 333 -0.42 -17.89 3.85
C ALA A 333 -1.38 -19.07 3.73
N ILE A 334 -0.89 -20.27 4.05
CA ILE A 334 -1.69 -21.51 3.99
C ILE A 334 -2.61 -21.60 5.20
N ARG A 335 -3.90 -21.83 4.94
CA ARG A 335 -4.96 -21.99 5.96
C ARG A 335 -5.90 -23.15 5.57
N ASN A 336 -7.17 -23.06 5.95
CA ASN A 336 -8.14 -24.17 5.90
C ASN A 336 -8.97 -24.26 4.61
N SER A 337 -8.84 -23.29 3.69
CA SER A 337 -9.70 -23.23 2.49
C SER A 337 -9.26 -24.12 1.33
N CYS A 338 -8.21 -24.92 1.51
CA CYS A 338 -7.70 -25.83 0.48
C CYS A 338 -7.51 -27.24 1.06
N ALA A 339 -7.84 -28.23 0.24
CA ALA A 339 -7.64 -29.66 0.50
C ALA A 339 -7.38 -30.38 -0.84
N PRO A 340 -6.87 -31.60 -0.88
CA PRO A 340 -6.84 -32.40 -2.11
C PRO A 340 -8.20 -32.46 -2.82
N PRO A 341 -8.23 -32.53 -4.16
CA PRO A 341 -9.50 -32.57 -4.90
C PRO A 341 -10.36 -33.75 -4.44
N PRO A 342 -11.69 -33.62 -4.41
CA PRO A 342 -12.58 -34.70 -4.06
C PRO A 342 -12.36 -35.89 -5.01
N VAL A 343 -12.32 -37.10 -4.42
CA VAL A 343 -12.23 -38.35 -5.20
C VAL A 343 -13.53 -38.48 -6.01
N GLN A 344 -13.41 -38.48 -7.33
CA GLN A 344 -14.54 -38.67 -8.24
C GLN A 344 -14.90 -40.13 -8.39
#